data_e5e69ceb8371d06ef1ffb44f85765dd5
#
_entry.id   e5e69ceb8371d06ef1ffb44f85765dd5
#
_cell.length_a   1.000
_cell.length_b   1.000
_cell.length_c   1.000
_cell.angle_alpha   90.00
_cell.angle_beta   90.00
_cell.angle_gamma   90.00
#
_symmetry.space_group_name_H-M   'P 1'
#
loop_
_entity.id
_entity.type
_entity.pdbx_description
1 polymer ?
#
loop_
_entity_poly.entity_id
_entity_poly.type
_entity_poly.pdbx_seq_one_letter_code
_entity_poly.pdbx_strand_id
1 'polypeptide(L)'
;ANYDAEATGRLLFIFIKEVAEKHGVTDLVRLNIDLISPDSYKKARIKHATIYVKNQVGLKNIFKLVSLSNTKYFEGVPRIPRTVLDAHREGLILGSACAEGEVFDAVVSQGVDAAVEVAKYYDFIEVMPPAIYAPLIAKEQVKDMEELQTIIKSLIEVGDRLGKPVLATGNVHYIEPEEEIYREIIVRSLGQGAMINRTIGHGEHAQPAPLPKAHFRTTNEMLDEFAFLGEELARKLVIENTNALAETFEPVEVVKGDLYTPFIDKAEETVAELTYKKAFEIYGNPLPDIVDLRIEKELTSILGNGFAVIYLASQMLVQRSNERGYLVGSRGSVGSSFVATMIGITEVNPLSPHYVCGQCQYSEFITDGSYGSGFDMPNKDCPKCGHKLSKNGQDIPFETFLGFDGDKVPDIDLNFSGED
;
A
#
# COMPACT_ATOMS: atom_id res chain seq x y z
N ALA A 1 9.62 30.48 39.56
CA ALA A 1 9.95 30.97 38.20
C ALA A 1 11.45 31.31 38.08
N ASN A 2 12.03 32.25 38.88
CA ASN A 2 13.46 32.61 38.74
C ASN A 2 14.40 31.45 39.08
N TYR A 3 14.10 30.64 40.09
CA TYR A 3 14.90 29.50 40.50
C TYR A 3 14.92 28.40 39.44
N ASP A 4 13.80 28.14 38.81
CA ASP A 4 13.69 27.16 37.75
C ASP A 4 14.43 27.62 36.49
N ALA A 5 14.35 28.87 36.13
CA ALA A 5 15.10 29.48 35.04
C ALA A 5 16.62 29.39 35.24
N GLU A 6 17.09 29.65 36.47
CA GLU A 6 18.50 29.52 36.84
C GLU A 6 18.98 28.08 36.78
N ALA A 7 18.19 27.14 37.32
CA ALA A 7 18.51 25.71 37.26
C ALA A 7 18.58 25.20 35.80
N THR A 8 17.61 25.57 34.97
CA THR A 8 17.60 25.26 33.55
C THR A 8 18.79 25.83 32.80
N GLY A 9 19.16 27.11 33.09
CA GLY A 9 20.33 27.75 32.52
C GLY A 9 21.62 27.02 32.89
N ARG A 10 21.79 26.62 34.14
CA ARG A 10 22.97 25.86 34.60
C ARG A 10 23.05 24.47 33.89
N LEU A 11 21.93 23.77 33.76
CA LEU A 11 21.90 22.51 33.03
C LEU A 11 22.28 22.69 31.54
N LEU A 12 21.77 23.74 30.90
CA LEU A 12 22.11 24.05 29.52
C LEU A 12 23.63 24.25 29.34
N PHE A 13 24.27 25.03 30.23
CA PHE A 13 25.72 25.20 30.18
C PHE A 13 26.50 23.91 30.37
N ILE A 14 26.06 23.00 31.25
CA ILE A 14 26.66 21.70 31.45
C ILE A 14 26.57 20.88 30.14
N PHE A 15 25.38 20.81 29.50
CA PHE A 15 25.21 20.11 28.26
C PHE A 15 26.03 20.66 27.10
N ILE A 16 26.08 22.01 26.95
CA ILE A 16 26.90 22.66 25.92
C ILE A 16 28.39 22.28 26.11
N LYS A 17 28.89 22.31 27.37
CA LYS A 17 30.27 21.92 27.67
C LYS A 17 30.52 20.44 27.36
N GLU A 18 29.61 19.56 27.77
CA GLU A 18 29.71 18.14 27.53
C GLU A 18 29.73 17.81 26.01
N VAL A 19 28.87 18.47 25.23
CA VAL A 19 28.80 18.32 23.79
C VAL A 19 30.08 18.82 23.10
N ALA A 20 30.59 19.94 23.52
CA ALA A 20 31.85 20.48 23.01
C ALA A 20 33.03 19.55 23.31
N GLU A 21 33.12 19.01 24.54
CA GLU A 21 34.18 18.10 24.96
C GLU A 21 34.11 16.72 24.31
N LYS A 22 32.90 16.14 24.21
CA LYS A 22 32.72 14.77 23.71
C LYS A 22 32.58 14.67 22.18
N HIS A 23 32.00 15.68 21.55
CA HIS A 23 31.63 15.64 20.13
C HIS A 23 32.29 16.75 19.28
N GLY A 24 33.04 17.68 19.92
CA GLY A 24 33.70 18.79 19.23
C GLY A 24 32.74 19.83 18.63
N VAL A 25 31.47 19.82 19.02
CA VAL A 25 30.42 20.72 18.50
C VAL A 25 30.39 21.98 19.41
N THR A 26 30.76 23.11 18.85
CA THR A 26 30.81 24.42 19.57
C THR A 26 29.75 25.40 19.04
N ASP A 27 29.13 25.12 17.90
CA ASP A 27 28.08 25.92 17.30
C ASP A 27 26.72 25.31 17.63
N LEU A 28 25.91 25.99 18.42
CA LEU A 28 24.57 25.55 18.84
C LEU A 28 23.59 25.46 17.67
N VAL A 29 23.78 26.22 16.61
CA VAL A 29 22.94 26.15 15.40
C VAL A 29 23.16 24.82 14.69
N ARG A 30 24.38 24.29 14.73
CA ARG A 30 24.74 23.01 14.12
C ARG A 30 24.50 21.80 15.02
N LEU A 31 24.16 22.01 16.29
CA LEU A 31 24.02 20.95 17.29
C LEU A 31 23.11 19.80 16.79
N ASN A 32 21.96 20.13 16.22
CA ASN A 32 21.00 19.17 15.73
C ASN A 32 21.42 18.48 14.41
N ILE A 33 22.42 19.01 13.74
CA ILE A 33 22.99 18.44 12.50
C ILE A 33 24.16 17.53 12.84
N ASP A 34 25.07 18.00 13.65
CA ASP A 34 26.34 17.32 13.95
C ASP A 34 26.17 16.17 14.95
N LEU A 35 25.08 16.17 15.74
CA LEU A 35 24.75 15.08 16.69
C LEU A 35 23.65 14.13 16.17
N ILE A 36 23.30 14.19 14.89
CA ILE A 36 22.34 13.24 14.30
C ILE A 36 22.93 11.82 14.40
N SER A 37 22.23 10.95 15.11
CA SER A 37 22.49 9.51 15.11
C SER A 37 21.57 8.79 14.12
N PRO A 38 21.91 7.56 13.67
CA PRO A 38 21.04 6.75 12.82
C PRO A 38 19.64 6.54 13.42
N ASP A 39 19.50 6.61 14.73
CA ASP A 39 18.24 6.41 15.47
C ASP A 39 17.53 7.71 15.88
N SER A 40 18.06 8.87 15.49
CA SER A 40 17.47 10.18 15.85
C SER A 40 16.00 10.30 15.39
N TYR A 41 15.65 9.68 14.27
CA TYR A 41 14.27 9.66 13.76
C TYR A 41 13.26 9.07 14.76
N LYS A 42 13.67 8.13 15.63
CA LYS A 42 12.78 7.49 16.61
C LYS A 42 12.27 8.47 17.67
N LYS A 43 13.09 9.46 18.01
CA LYS A 43 12.81 10.46 19.05
C LYS A 43 12.38 11.81 18.47
N ALA A 44 12.56 12.03 17.18
CA ALA A 44 12.23 13.30 16.54
C ALA A 44 10.71 13.56 16.57
N ARG A 45 10.34 14.83 16.76
CA ARG A 45 8.95 15.28 16.62
C ARG A 45 8.55 15.14 15.15
N ILE A 46 7.44 14.44 14.90
CA ILE A 46 6.91 14.25 13.55
C ILE A 46 6.25 15.55 13.10
N LYS A 47 6.46 15.90 11.83
CA LYS A 47 5.81 17.00 11.12
C LYS A 47 5.18 16.50 9.85
N HIS A 48 4.06 17.09 9.46
CA HIS A 48 3.40 16.80 8.21
C HIS A 48 4.06 17.52 7.05
N ALA A 49 4.12 16.88 5.90
CA ALA A 49 4.47 17.45 4.61
C ALA A 49 3.57 16.84 3.53
N THR A 50 3.18 17.62 2.55
CA THR A 50 2.48 17.14 1.36
C THR A 50 3.52 16.80 0.29
N ILE A 51 3.39 15.64 -0.35
CA ILE A 51 4.29 15.21 -1.41
C ILE A 51 3.46 14.88 -2.65
N TYR A 52 3.70 15.61 -3.74
CA TYR A 52 3.13 15.31 -5.04
C TYR A 52 4.15 14.65 -5.96
N VAL A 53 3.67 13.74 -6.79
CA VAL A 53 4.45 13.08 -7.83
C VAL A 53 4.35 13.94 -9.10
N LYS A 54 5.48 14.50 -9.55
CA LYS A 54 5.54 15.33 -10.75
C LYS A 54 5.59 14.49 -12.03
N ASN A 55 6.33 13.38 -12.02
CA ASN A 55 6.60 12.55 -13.19
C ASN A 55 6.91 11.09 -12.79
N GLN A 56 7.24 10.25 -13.76
CA GLN A 56 7.52 8.82 -13.54
C GLN A 56 8.71 8.55 -12.60
N VAL A 57 9.71 9.42 -12.57
CA VAL A 57 10.83 9.31 -11.61
C VAL A 57 10.34 9.56 -10.19
N GLY A 58 9.51 10.59 -10.01
CA GLY A 58 8.87 10.89 -8.74
C GLY A 58 7.99 9.75 -8.24
N LEU A 59 7.25 9.08 -9.13
CA LEU A 59 6.44 7.91 -8.77
C LEU A 59 7.31 6.79 -8.18
N LYS A 60 8.43 6.48 -8.82
CA LYS A 60 9.37 5.49 -8.29
C LYS A 60 9.95 5.90 -6.95
N ASN A 61 10.24 7.18 -6.77
CA ASN A 61 10.81 7.71 -5.54
C ASN A 61 9.80 7.70 -4.39
N ILE A 62 8.53 8.07 -4.64
CA ILE A 62 7.51 8.02 -3.58
C ILE A 62 7.24 6.58 -3.13
N PHE A 63 7.23 5.58 -4.03
CA PHE A 63 7.10 4.18 -3.65
C PHE A 63 8.25 3.72 -2.75
N LYS A 64 9.49 4.15 -3.04
CA LYS A 64 10.64 3.85 -2.16
C LYS A 64 10.50 4.52 -0.80
N LEU A 65 10.08 5.80 -0.75
CA LEU A 65 9.88 6.52 0.49
C LEU A 65 8.80 5.87 1.35
N VAL A 66 7.65 5.51 0.77
CA VAL A 66 6.58 4.79 1.47
C VAL A 66 7.06 3.44 1.97
N SER A 67 7.80 2.68 1.16
CA SER A 67 8.37 1.39 1.58
C SER A 67 9.34 1.55 2.74
N LEU A 68 10.27 2.50 2.65
CA LEU A 68 11.25 2.77 3.72
C LEU A 68 10.57 3.26 5.01
N SER A 69 9.52 4.08 4.91
CA SER A 69 8.78 4.58 6.08
C SER A 69 8.03 3.47 6.82
N ASN A 70 7.52 2.48 6.09
CA ASN A 70 6.76 1.37 6.67
C ASN A 70 7.63 0.17 7.08
N THR A 71 8.92 0.18 6.77
CA THR A 71 9.88 -0.87 7.14
C THR A 71 10.98 -0.33 8.05
N LYS A 72 12.02 0.26 7.45
CA LYS A 72 13.21 0.71 8.17
C LYS A 72 12.94 1.86 9.15
N TYR A 73 12.04 2.78 8.80
CA TYR A 73 11.77 3.99 9.57
C TYR A 73 10.39 3.99 10.26
N PHE A 74 9.85 2.80 10.51
CA PHE A 74 8.60 2.65 11.26
C PHE A 74 8.90 2.71 12.77
N GLU A 75 8.27 3.66 13.47
CA GLU A 75 8.33 3.77 14.94
C GLU A 75 6.95 4.17 15.47
N GLY A 76 6.09 3.17 15.67
CA GLY A 76 4.68 3.37 16.00
C GLY A 76 3.83 3.92 14.84
N VAL A 77 4.43 4.79 14.03
CA VAL A 77 3.88 5.31 12.77
C VAL A 77 4.99 5.39 11.71
N PRO A 78 4.64 5.37 10.42
CA PRO A 78 5.60 5.58 9.33
C PRO A 78 6.26 6.96 9.44
N ARG A 79 7.59 7.03 9.27
CA ARG A 79 8.38 8.26 9.30
C ARG A 79 9.28 8.36 8.08
N ILE A 80 9.51 9.56 7.62
CA ILE A 80 10.47 9.82 6.53
C ILE A 80 11.49 10.83 7.05
N PRO A 81 12.72 10.40 7.42
CA PRO A 81 13.79 11.32 7.75
C PRO A 81 14.09 12.26 6.58
N ARG A 82 14.37 13.54 6.86
CA ARG A 82 14.65 14.55 5.83
C ARG A 82 15.78 14.13 4.90
N THR A 83 16.85 13.55 5.43
CA THR A 83 17.98 13.03 4.64
C THR A 83 17.58 11.94 3.65
N VAL A 84 16.60 11.11 4.01
CA VAL A 84 16.04 10.07 3.13
C VAL A 84 15.15 10.69 2.05
N LEU A 85 14.36 11.69 2.44
CA LEU A 85 13.53 12.45 1.49
C LEU A 85 14.41 13.18 0.47
N ASP A 86 15.49 13.83 0.92
CA ASP A 86 16.44 14.54 0.05
C ASP A 86 17.11 13.60 -0.97
N ALA A 87 17.48 12.40 -0.54
CA ALA A 87 18.05 11.37 -1.42
C ALA A 87 17.08 10.84 -2.49
N HIS A 88 15.78 11.11 -2.34
CA HIS A 88 14.73 10.67 -3.26
C HIS A 88 13.86 11.85 -3.75
N ARG A 89 14.42 13.06 -3.75
CA ARG A 89 13.69 14.31 -4.03
C ARG A 89 13.30 14.47 -5.50
N GLU A 90 14.05 13.87 -6.40
CA GLU A 90 13.86 14.03 -7.85
C GLU A 90 12.45 13.58 -8.28
N GLY A 91 11.80 14.44 -9.07
CA GLY A 91 10.44 14.21 -9.56
C GLY A 91 9.33 14.36 -8.51
N LEU A 92 9.65 14.88 -7.30
CA LEU A 92 8.70 15.17 -6.24
C LEU A 92 8.57 16.68 -6.03
N ILE A 93 7.35 17.11 -5.68
CA ILE A 93 7.02 18.48 -5.27
C ILE A 93 6.53 18.43 -3.82
N LEU A 94 7.11 19.25 -2.94
CA LEU A 94 6.77 19.28 -1.52
C LEU A 94 5.97 20.53 -1.15
N GLY A 95 4.88 20.31 -0.42
CA GLY A 95 4.08 21.33 0.23
C GLY A 95 4.26 21.39 1.74
N SER A 96 3.98 22.55 2.34
CA SER A 96 4.12 22.79 3.78
C SER A 96 3.05 22.10 4.64
N ALA A 97 2.06 21.50 4.05
CA ALA A 97 0.94 20.77 4.67
C ALA A 97 0.06 21.64 5.60
N CYS A 98 -0.47 21.03 6.65
CA CYS A 98 -1.51 21.55 7.54
C CYS A 98 -0.95 22.18 8.83
N ALA A 99 -1.80 22.36 9.85
CA ALA A 99 -1.40 22.85 11.18
C ALA A 99 -0.32 22.00 11.89
N GLU A 100 -0.17 20.73 11.50
CA GLU A 100 0.88 19.85 12.00
C GLU A 100 2.18 19.97 11.16
N GLY A 101 2.21 20.86 10.17
CA GLY A 101 3.38 21.15 9.33
C GLY A 101 4.41 22.02 10.05
N GLU A 102 5.63 21.99 9.55
CA GLU A 102 6.77 22.74 10.15
C GLU A 102 6.63 24.25 9.97
N VAL A 103 6.15 24.69 8.80
CA VAL A 103 6.00 26.11 8.48
C VAL A 103 4.92 26.75 9.33
N PHE A 104 3.79 26.07 9.51
CA PHE A 104 2.71 26.53 10.39
C PHE A 104 3.19 26.64 11.84
N ASP A 105 3.85 25.61 12.34
CA ASP A 105 4.41 25.59 13.71
C ASP A 105 5.43 26.74 13.91
N ALA A 106 6.27 27.02 12.93
CA ALA A 106 7.23 28.12 12.99
C ALA A 106 6.55 29.50 13.00
N VAL A 107 5.49 29.71 12.17
CA VAL A 107 4.71 30.95 12.19
C VAL A 107 4.12 31.21 13.58
N VAL A 108 3.48 30.17 14.16
CA VAL A 108 2.80 30.31 15.45
C VAL A 108 3.77 30.48 16.63
N SER A 109 4.88 29.71 16.62
CA SER A 109 5.79 29.68 17.80
C SER A 109 6.94 30.67 17.75
N GLN A 110 7.39 31.09 16.54
CA GLN A 110 8.61 31.88 16.35
C GLN A 110 8.43 33.10 15.45
N GLY A 111 7.29 33.18 14.75
CA GLY A 111 6.96 34.29 13.84
C GLY A 111 7.46 34.08 12.40
N VAL A 112 7.14 35.06 11.54
CA VAL A 112 7.33 34.99 10.09
C VAL A 112 8.80 34.79 9.70
N ASP A 113 9.74 35.47 10.33
CA ASP A 113 11.17 35.40 9.96
C ASP A 113 11.73 33.98 10.11
N ALA A 114 11.41 33.31 11.21
CA ALA A 114 11.81 31.92 11.43
C ALA A 114 11.08 30.96 10.44
N ALA A 115 9.82 31.21 10.17
CA ALA A 115 9.05 30.44 9.23
C ALA A 115 9.57 30.53 7.78
N VAL A 116 10.10 31.72 7.38
CA VAL A 116 10.77 31.90 6.08
C VAL A 116 11.97 30.96 5.94
N GLU A 117 12.80 30.82 6.98
CA GLU A 117 13.95 29.91 6.94
C GLU A 117 13.53 28.44 6.78
N VAL A 118 12.52 28.01 7.52
CA VAL A 118 11.95 26.66 7.42
C VAL A 118 11.32 26.42 6.05
N ALA A 119 10.59 27.41 5.54
CA ALA A 119 9.84 27.32 4.31
C ALA A 119 10.72 27.20 3.04
N LYS A 120 12.02 27.56 3.13
CA LYS A 120 12.99 27.35 2.02
C LYS A 120 13.03 25.90 1.55
N TYR A 121 12.74 24.94 2.41
CA TYR A 121 12.75 23.50 2.10
C TYR A 121 11.61 23.05 1.20
N TYR A 122 10.48 23.71 1.24
CA TYR A 122 9.26 23.37 0.54
C TYR A 122 9.18 24.08 -0.81
N ASP A 123 8.47 23.48 -1.79
CA ASP A 123 8.29 24.09 -3.12
C ASP A 123 7.12 25.06 -3.13
N PHE A 124 6.11 24.81 -2.30
CA PHE A 124 4.94 25.69 -2.12
C PHE A 124 4.45 25.69 -0.67
N ILE A 125 3.69 26.72 -0.34
CA ILE A 125 3.06 26.88 0.97
C ILE A 125 1.59 26.57 0.86
N GLU A 126 1.04 25.86 1.84
CA GLU A 126 -0.39 25.58 1.92
C GLU A 126 -1.05 26.43 2.99
N VAL A 127 -2.23 26.93 2.64
CA VAL A 127 -3.18 27.53 3.59
C VAL A 127 -4.51 26.81 3.46
N MET A 128 -5.22 26.66 4.57
CA MET A 128 -6.49 25.95 4.62
C MET A 128 -7.59 26.87 5.11
N PRO A 129 -8.88 26.56 4.84
CA PRO A 129 -10.00 27.27 5.40
C PRO A 129 -9.87 27.49 6.91
N PRO A 130 -10.26 28.65 7.46
CA PRO A 130 -10.22 28.89 8.91
C PRO A 130 -10.94 27.80 9.72
N ALA A 131 -12.01 27.23 9.17
CA ALA A 131 -12.75 26.12 9.78
C ALA A 131 -11.93 24.85 10.00
N ILE A 132 -10.86 24.61 9.21
CA ILE A 132 -9.92 23.50 9.40
C ILE A 132 -9.01 23.75 10.61
N TYR A 133 -8.65 24.99 10.86
CA TYR A 133 -7.81 25.37 11.99
C TYR A 133 -8.60 25.65 13.28
N ALA A 134 -9.92 25.78 13.23
CA ALA A 134 -10.78 26.11 14.37
C ALA A 134 -10.55 25.24 15.63
N PRO A 135 -10.23 23.93 15.52
CA PRO A 135 -9.86 23.14 16.71
C PRO A 135 -8.69 23.67 17.53
N LEU A 136 -7.82 24.51 16.96
CA LEU A 136 -6.70 25.14 17.68
C LEU A 136 -7.21 26.16 18.71
N ILE A 137 -8.34 26.82 18.45
CA ILE A 137 -8.99 27.74 19.39
C ILE A 137 -9.51 26.93 20.60
N ALA A 138 -10.19 25.81 20.34
CA ALA A 138 -10.69 24.95 21.42
C ALA A 138 -9.56 24.34 22.28
N LYS A 139 -8.36 24.18 21.71
CA LYS A 139 -7.14 23.73 22.41
C LYS A 139 -6.37 24.86 23.08
N GLU A 140 -6.87 26.08 23.07
CA GLU A 140 -6.21 27.28 23.60
C GLU A 140 -4.82 27.56 23.00
N GLN A 141 -4.56 27.06 21.80
CA GLN A 141 -3.32 27.28 21.06
C GLN A 141 -3.38 28.57 20.24
N VAL A 142 -4.57 29.02 19.90
CA VAL A 142 -4.91 30.25 19.22
C VAL A 142 -6.09 30.87 19.94
N LYS A 143 -6.11 32.18 20.09
CA LYS A 143 -7.08 32.88 20.92
C LYS A 143 -8.49 32.87 20.30
N ASP A 144 -8.58 33.24 19.03
CA ASP A 144 -9.84 33.45 18.33
C ASP A 144 -9.70 33.33 16.79
N MET A 145 -10.80 33.54 16.09
CA MET A 145 -10.84 33.48 14.63
C MET A 145 -10.02 34.58 13.96
N GLU A 146 -9.91 35.76 14.58
CA GLU A 146 -9.13 36.89 14.05
C GLU A 146 -7.62 36.55 14.06
N GLU A 147 -7.16 35.92 15.13
CA GLU A 147 -5.78 35.44 15.22
C GLU A 147 -5.52 34.32 14.19
N LEU A 148 -6.47 33.38 13.97
CA LEU A 148 -6.36 32.37 12.90
C LEU A 148 -6.20 33.01 11.51
N GLN A 149 -7.02 34.00 11.20
CA GLN A 149 -6.90 34.74 9.96
C GLN A 149 -5.56 35.48 9.83
N THR A 150 -5.04 35.99 10.94
CA THR A 150 -3.71 36.60 10.97
C THR A 150 -2.59 35.59 10.71
N ILE A 151 -2.69 34.37 11.27
CA ILE A 151 -1.75 33.29 11.00
C ILE A 151 -1.78 32.91 9.52
N ILE A 152 -2.98 32.81 8.90
CA ILE A 152 -3.12 32.51 7.46
C ILE A 152 -2.44 33.62 6.63
N LYS A 153 -2.63 34.89 6.96
CA LYS A 153 -1.95 36.02 6.31
C LYS A 153 -0.44 35.94 6.47
N SER A 154 0.05 35.53 7.63
CA SER A 154 1.48 35.32 7.88
C SER A 154 2.06 34.19 7.02
N LEU A 155 1.33 33.10 6.82
CA LEU A 155 1.73 32.01 5.90
C LEU A 155 1.81 32.49 4.44
N ILE A 156 0.88 33.35 4.03
CA ILE A 156 0.92 33.98 2.70
C ILE A 156 2.14 34.88 2.58
N GLU A 157 2.43 35.68 3.59
CA GLU A 157 3.62 36.53 3.63
C GLU A 157 4.92 35.71 3.53
N VAL A 158 5.00 34.53 4.16
CA VAL A 158 6.14 33.61 4.02
C VAL A 158 6.34 33.20 2.57
N GLY A 159 5.25 32.84 1.87
CA GLY A 159 5.29 32.50 0.45
C GLY A 159 5.75 33.66 -0.44
N ASP A 160 5.19 34.85 -0.21
CA ASP A 160 5.51 36.07 -0.97
C ASP A 160 6.98 36.45 -0.78
N ARG A 161 7.52 36.42 0.45
CA ARG A 161 8.94 36.72 0.72
C ARG A 161 9.92 35.77 0.04
N LEU A 162 9.49 34.51 -0.20
CA LEU A 162 10.31 33.50 -0.88
C LEU A 162 10.03 33.39 -2.38
N GLY A 163 9.04 34.12 -2.89
CA GLY A 163 8.58 33.99 -4.28
C GLY A 163 8.01 32.60 -4.58
N LYS A 164 7.47 31.91 -3.55
CA LYS A 164 6.88 30.57 -3.70
C LYS A 164 5.35 30.67 -3.81
N PRO A 165 4.71 29.81 -4.61
CA PRO A 165 3.27 29.79 -4.69
C PRO A 165 2.65 29.39 -3.34
N VAL A 166 1.56 30.09 -2.99
CA VAL A 166 0.71 29.75 -1.86
C VAL A 166 -0.60 29.18 -2.40
N LEU A 167 -0.99 28.00 -1.95
CA LEU A 167 -2.17 27.29 -2.40
C LEU A 167 -3.19 27.14 -1.30
N ALA A 168 -4.46 27.38 -1.62
CA ALA A 168 -5.57 27.06 -0.74
C ALA A 168 -5.96 25.57 -0.92
N THR A 169 -5.82 24.77 0.13
CA THR A 169 -6.15 23.34 0.15
C THR A 169 -7.20 23.01 1.19
N GLY A 170 -8.01 21.97 0.98
CA GLY A 170 -9.19 21.68 1.81
C GLY A 170 -8.97 20.73 2.97
N ASN A 171 -7.85 20.00 3.03
CA ASN A 171 -7.63 18.90 3.98
C ASN A 171 -8.86 17.97 4.10
N VAL A 172 -9.39 17.55 2.94
CA VAL A 172 -10.65 16.83 2.83
C VAL A 172 -10.55 15.42 3.38
N HIS A 173 -11.53 15.03 4.18
CA HIS A 173 -11.64 13.69 4.77
C HIS A 173 -13.01 13.02 4.54
N TYR A 174 -14.01 13.76 4.08
CA TYR A 174 -15.36 13.28 3.74
C TYR A 174 -15.99 14.23 2.72
N ILE A 175 -17.06 13.81 2.04
CA ILE A 175 -17.63 14.55 0.93
C ILE A 175 -18.64 15.56 1.44
N GLU A 176 -19.72 15.12 2.08
CA GLU A 176 -20.83 15.97 2.49
C GLU A 176 -20.65 16.43 3.95
N PRO A 177 -21.05 17.67 4.29
CA PRO A 177 -20.92 18.20 5.66
C PRO A 177 -21.54 17.31 6.73
N GLU A 178 -22.64 16.62 6.42
CA GLU A 178 -23.35 15.72 7.33
C GLU A 178 -22.56 14.45 7.68
N GLU A 179 -21.57 14.09 6.86
CA GLU A 179 -20.70 12.94 7.08
C GLU A 179 -19.64 13.16 8.18
N GLU A 180 -19.58 14.36 8.74
CA GLU A 180 -18.74 14.69 9.89
C GLU A 180 -18.91 13.67 11.03
N ILE A 181 -20.16 13.22 11.26
CA ILE A 181 -20.47 12.23 12.31
C ILE A 181 -19.79 10.89 12.07
N TYR A 182 -19.70 10.40 10.83
CA TYR A 182 -19.05 9.15 10.51
C TYR A 182 -17.54 9.25 10.76
N ARG A 183 -16.94 10.37 10.35
CA ARG A 183 -15.53 10.64 10.65
C ARG A 183 -15.28 10.69 12.15
N GLU A 184 -16.15 11.34 12.91
CA GLU A 184 -16.01 11.40 14.36
C GLU A 184 -16.04 10.02 14.99
N ILE A 185 -16.98 9.16 14.61
CA ILE A 185 -17.07 7.77 15.08
C ILE A 185 -15.78 7.01 14.78
N ILE A 186 -15.28 7.08 13.53
CA ILE A 186 -14.05 6.40 13.13
C ILE A 186 -12.86 6.90 13.96
N VAL A 187 -12.68 8.22 14.06
CA VAL A 187 -11.55 8.80 14.81
C VAL A 187 -11.62 8.43 16.29
N ARG A 188 -12.81 8.48 16.92
CA ARG A 188 -12.98 8.10 18.33
C ARG A 188 -12.71 6.62 18.57
N SER A 189 -12.97 5.75 17.60
CA SER A 189 -12.68 4.31 17.68
C SER A 189 -11.18 3.99 17.75
N LEU A 190 -10.30 4.91 17.31
CA LEU A 190 -8.83 4.74 17.42
C LEU A 190 -8.32 4.79 18.87
N GLY A 191 -9.17 5.10 19.83
CA GLY A 191 -8.84 5.16 21.24
C GLY A 191 -8.09 6.43 21.68
N GLN A 192 -7.90 6.58 22.98
CA GLN A 192 -7.30 7.78 23.59
C GLN A 192 -5.81 7.95 23.28
N GLY A 193 -5.12 6.89 22.86
CA GLY A 193 -3.71 6.96 22.46
C GLY A 193 -3.46 7.68 21.14
N ALA A 194 -4.47 7.83 20.29
CA ALA A 194 -4.33 8.56 19.03
C ALA A 194 -4.22 10.07 19.30
N MET A 195 -3.21 10.73 18.69
CA MET A 195 -2.99 12.17 18.87
C MET A 195 -4.23 13.02 18.56
N ILE A 196 -5.04 12.60 17.59
CA ILE A 196 -6.27 13.28 17.17
C ILE A 196 -7.38 13.21 18.24
N ASN A 197 -7.35 12.23 19.15
CA ASN A 197 -8.32 12.02 20.22
C ASN A 197 -7.94 12.72 21.54
N ARG A 198 -6.98 13.64 21.52
CA ARG A 198 -6.62 14.39 22.73
C ARG A 198 -7.83 15.10 23.30
N THR A 199 -7.96 15.04 24.61
CA THR A 199 -8.97 15.77 25.37
C THR A 199 -8.52 17.20 25.66
N ILE A 200 -9.47 18.12 25.75
CA ILE A 200 -9.32 19.47 26.27
C ILE A 200 -9.95 19.54 27.67
N GLY A 201 -9.38 20.34 28.56
CA GLY A 201 -9.78 20.40 29.96
C GLY A 201 -9.11 19.31 30.81
N HIS A 202 -9.37 19.31 32.11
CA HIS A 202 -8.77 18.41 33.06
C HIS A 202 -9.84 17.71 33.95
N GLY A 203 -9.54 16.48 34.38
CA GLY A 203 -10.38 15.72 35.29
C GLY A 203 -11.74 15.38 34.72
N GLU A 204 -12.80 15.51 35.52
CA GLU A 204 -14.19 15.19 35.12
C GLU A 204 -14.74 16.11 34.03
N HIS A 205 -14.09 17.22 33.74
CA HIS A 205 -14.48 18.17 32.69
C HIS A 205 -13.69 17.96 31.37
N ALA A 206 -12.87 16.92 31.29
CA ALA A 206 -12.13 16.61 30.08
C ALA A 206 -13.09 16.19 28.96
N GLN A 207 -13.06 16.91 27.83
CA GLN A 207 -13.87 16.61 26.64
C GLN A 207 -12.97 16.31 25.46
N PRO A 208 -13.42 15.47 24.50
CA PRO A 208 -12.69 15.29 23.27
C PRO A 208 -12.54 16.62 22.52
N ALA A 209 -11.35 16.92 22.02
CA ALA A 209 -11.16 18.08 21.15
C ALA A 209 -12.07 17.97 19.91
N PRO A 210 -12.68 19.07 19.47
CA PRO A 210 -13.48 19.05 18.23
C PRO A 210 -12.60 18.66 17.05
N LEU A 211 -13.19 17.99 16.06
CA LEU A 211 -12.51 17.69 14.80
C LEU A 211 -12.63 18.88 13.84
N PRO A 212 -11.69 19.02 12.89
CA PRO A 212 -11.80 20.01 11.82
C PRO A 212 -13.01 19.71 10.92
N LYS A 213 -13.71 20.76 10.44
CA LYS A 213 -14.74 20.63 9.41
C LYS A 213 -14.09 20.38 8.05
N ALA A 214 -13.80 19.13 7.77
CA ALA A 214 -12.96 18.69 6.66
C ALA A 214 -13.77 18.05 5.51
N HIS A 215 -14.95 18.58 5.20
CA HIS A 215 -15.74 18.18 4.04
C HIS A 215 -15.14 18.71 2.73
N PHE A 216 -15.50 18.08 1.63
CA PHE A 216 -15.16 18.58 0.30
C PHE A 216 -15.87 19.91 0.05
N ARG A 217 -15.12 20.89 -0.40
CA ARG A 217 -15.63 22.23 -0.76
C ARG A 217 -15.49 22.44 -2.24
N THR A 218 -16.55 22.92 -2.86
CA THR A 218 -16.54 23.43 -4.23
C THR A 218 -15.64 24.67 -4.34
N THR A 219 -15.30 25.08 -5.55
CA THR A 219 -14.52 26.30 -5.79
C THR A 219 -15.17 27.54 -5.16
N ASN A 220 -16.49 27.68 -5.27
CA ASN A 220 -17.21 28.82 -4.69
C ASN A 220 -17.15 28.80 -3.16
N GLU A 221 -17.37 27.65 -2.53
CA GLU A 221 -17.25 27.51 -1.08
C GLU A 221 -15.82 27.79 -0.59
N MET A 222 -14.81 27.36 -1.35
CA MET A 222 -13.41 27.71 -1.04
C MET A 222 -13.19 29.23 -1.15
N LEU A 223 -13.73 29.91 -2.16
CA LEU A 223 -13.62 31.37 -2.29
C LEU A 223 -14.31 32.09 -1.12
N ASP A 224 -15.48 31.61 -0.69
CA ASP A 224 -16.21 32.15 0.46
C ASP A 224 -15.41 31.99 1.76
N GLU A 225 -14.77 30.85 1.99
CA GLU A 225 -13.91 30.60 3.16
C GLU A 225 -12.69 31.57 3.22
N PHE A 226 -12.20 32.01 2.06
CA PHE A 226 -11.07 32.94 1.95
C PHE A 226 -11.49 34.40 1.66
N ALA A 227 -12.79 34.73 1.72
CA ALA A 227 -13.30 36.09 1.45
C ALA A 227 -12.68 37.18 2.33
N PHE A 228 -12.20 36.83 3.54
CA PHE A 228 -11.51 37.75 4.47
C PHE A 228 -10.17 38.29 3.93
N LEU A 229 -9.63 37.69 2.86
CA LEU A 229 -8.42 38.14 2.17
C LEU A 229 -8.70 39.16 1.05
N GLY A 230 -9.97 39.33 0.67
CA GLY A 230 -10.40 40.06 -0.53
C GLY A 230 -10.42 39.17 -1.77
N GLU A 231 -11.24 39.57 -2.76
CA GLU A 231 -11.56 38.76 -3.94
C GLU A 231 -10.32 38.37 -4.77
N GLU A 232 -9.44 39.32 -5.03
CA GLU A 232 -8.27 39.11 -5.89
C GLU A 232 -7.31 38.07 -5.26
N LEU A 233 -6.98 38.22 -3.98
CA LEU A 233 -6.07 37.30 -3.31
C LEU A 233 -6.71 35.92 -3.10
N ALA A 234 -7.98 35.86 -2.70
CA ALA A 234 -8.69 34.60 -2.58
C ALA A 234 -8.71 33.85 -3.92
N ARG A 235 -9.01 34.49 -5.03
CA ARG A 235 -8.98 33.93 -6.37
C ARG A 235 -7.60 33.40 -6.73
N LYS A 236 -6.54 34.17 -6.46
CA LYS A 236 -5.15 33.79 -6.72
C LYS A 236 -4.79 32.49 -6.00
N LEU A 237 -5.15 32.35 -4.71
CA LEU A 237 -4.82 31.17 -3.90
C LEU A 237 -5.65 29.94 -4.25
N VAL A 238 -6.96 30.14 -4.48
CA VAL A 238 -7.91 29.02 -4.67
C VAL A 238 -7.90 28.50 -6.12
N ILE A 239 -7.74 29.39 -7.11
CA ILE A 239 -7.92 29.03 -8.52
C ILE A 239 -6.58 29.09 -9.28
N GLU A 240 -5.91 30.23 -9.24
CA GLU A 240 -4.78 30.48 -10.17
C GLU A 240 -3.55 29.65 -9.77
N ASN A 241 -3.15 29.69 -8.51
CA ASN A 241 -1.98 28.96 -8.04
C ASN A 241 -2.20 27.44 -8.03
N THR A 242 -3.42 26.98 -7.71
CA THR A 242 -3.75 25.55 -7.73
C THR A 242 -3.71 24.99 -9.14
N ASN A 243 -4.29 25.71 -10.12
CA ASN A 243 -4.21 25.33 -11.53
C ASN A 243 -2.77 25.39 -12.07
N ALA A 244 -2.02 26.44 -11.75
CA ALA A 244 -0.63 26.56 -12.16
C ALA A 244 0.23 25.40 -11.64
N LEU A 245 0.00 24.96 -10.40
CA LEU A 245 0.69 23.76 -9.89
C LEU A 245 0.24 22.49 -10.64
N ALA A 246 -1.07 22.33 -10.87
CA ALA A 246 -1.62 21.17 -11.56
C ALA A 246 -1.05 21.02 -12.99
N GLU A 247 -0.83 22.12 -13.70
CA GLU A 247 -0.24 22.14 -15.06
C GLU A 247 1.23 21.70 -15.08
N THR A 248 1.91 21.64 -13.94
CA THR A 248 3.31 21.18 -13.86
C THR A 248 3.44 19.66 -13.83
N PHE A 249 2.35 18.94 -13.63
CA PHE A 249 2.38 17.47 -13.54
C PHE A 249 2.41 16.83 -14.93
N GLU A 250 3.26 15.84 -15.07
CA GLU A 250 3.32 14.98 -16.25
C GLU A 250 2.44 13.75 -16.04
N PRO A 251 1.88 13.15 -17.10
CA PRO A 251 1.20 11.87 -17.00
C PRO A 251 2.13 10.80 -16.43
N VAL A 252 1.63 10.03 -15.47
CA VAL A 252 2.37 8.91 -14.86
C VAL A 252 1.60 7.61 -15.01
N GLU A 253 2.31 6.55 -15.31
CA GLU A 253 1.76 5.19 -15.35
C GLU A 253 1.94 4.56 -13.96
N VAL A 254 0.85 4.53 -13.18
CA VAL A 254 0.89 4.07 -11.78
C VAL A 254 1.01 2.54 -11.72
N VAL A 255 0.26 1.84 -12.56
CA VAL A 255 0.29 0.38 -12.70
C VAL A 255 0.61 0.08 -14.15
N LYS A 256 1.72 -0.59 -14.39
CA LYS A 256 2.10 -0.98 -15.75
C LYS A 256 1.11 -2.00 -16.31
N GLY A 257 0.72 -1.82 -17.57
CA GLY A 257 -0.22 -2.71 -18.25
C GLY A 257 0.34 -4.10 -18.55
N ASP A 258 1.67 -4.24 -18.60
CA ASP A 258 2.33 -5.51 -18.87
C ASP A 258 2.33 -6.42 -17.65
N LEU A 259 2.21 -7.72 -17.90
CA LEU A 259 2.37 -8.76 -16.88
C LEU A 259 3.86 -8.97 -16.59
N TYR A 260 4.25 -8.87 -15.33
CA TYR A 260 5.61 -9.13 -14.87
C TYR A 260 5.64 -10.46 -14.13
N THR A 261 5.93 -11.53 -14.85
CA THR A 261 6.17 -12.85 -14.24
C THR A 261 7.62 -12.95 -13.74
N PRO A 262 7.89 -13.64 -12.60
CA PRO A 262 9.26 -13.94 -12.21
C PRO A 262 9.94 -14.82 -13.26
N PHE A 263 11.27 -14.75 -13.37
CA PHE A 263 12.02 -15.65 -14.22
C PHE A 263 12.38 -16.92 -13.42
N ILE A 264 11.99 -18.06 -13.95
CA ILE A 264 12.41 -19.39 -13.45
C ILE A 264 13.03 -20.12 -14.64
N ASP A 265 14.31 -20.49 -14.51
CA ASP A 265 15.04 -21.20 -15.57
C ASP A 265 14.34 -22.51 -15.92
N LYS A 266 14.22 -22.80 -17.22
CA LYS A 266 13.60 -24.02 -17.76
C LYS A 266 12.18 -24.30 -17.26
N ALA A 267 11.40 -23.25 -16.97
CA ALA A 267 10.04 -23.42 -16.46
C ALA A 267 9.15 -24.23 -17.43
N GLU A 268 9.26 -23.94 -18.73
CA GLU A 268 8.46 -24.58 -19.75
C GLU A 268 8.75 -26.09 -19.87
N GLU A 269 10.04 -26.43 -19.97
CA GLU A 269 10.48 -27.81 -20.03
C GLU A 269 10.11 -28.57 -18.75
N THR A 270 10.30 -27.94 -17.60
CA THR A 270 10.01 -28.58 -16.29
C THR A 270 8.53 -28.87 -16.12
N VAL A 271 7.64 -27.94 -16.49
CA VAL A 271 6.19 -28.16 -16.42
C VAL A 271 5.78 -29.29 -17.34
N ALA A 272 6.28 -29.34 -18.59
CA ALA A 272 5.98 -30.42 -19.54
C ALA A 272 6.49 -31.77 -19.03
N GLU A 273 7.76 -31.84 -18.57
CA GLU A 273 8.35 -33.08 -18.03
C GLU A 273 7.58 -33.62 -16.82
N LEU A 274 7.26 -32.77 -15.85
CA LEU A 274 6.48 -33.16 -14.66
C LEU A 274 5.11 -33.68 -15.04
N THR A 275 4.44 -32.99 -16.00
CA THR A 275 3.10 -33.39 -16.50
C THR A 275 3.12 -34.79 -17.13
N TYR A 276 3.97 -35.01 -18.12
CA TYR A 276 4.04 -36.30 -18.79
C TYR A 276 4.53 -37.42 -17.88
N LYS A 277 5.52 -37.13 -17.03
CA LYS A 277 6.01 -38.10 -16.03
C LYS A 277 4.87 -38.62 -15.17
N LYS A 278 4.06 -37.72 -14.62
CA LYS A 278 2.94 -38.12 -13.75
C LYS A 278 1.82 -38.79 -14.51
N ALA A 279 1.53 -38.33 -15.72
CA ALA A 279 0.53 -38.97 -16.58
C ALA A 279 0.92 -40.41 -16.93
N PHE A 280 2.20 -40.66 -17.27
CA PHE A 280 2.71 -42.03 -17.53
C PHE A 280 2.68 -42.92 -16.27
N GLU A 281 2.93 -42.35 -15.09
CA GLU A 281 2.81 -43.10 -13.82
C GLU A 281 1.37 -43.60 -13.59
N ILE A 282 0.37 -42.78 -13.94
CA ILE A 282 -1.05 -43.09 -13.67
C ILE A 282 -1.68 -43.90 -14.77
N TYR A 283 -1.50 -43.51 -16.04
CA TYR A 283 -2.24 -44.02 -17.19
C TYR A 283 -1.45 -44.96 -18.11
N GLY A 284 -0.14 -45.08 -17.86
CA GLY A 284 0.75 -45.96 -18.65
C GLY A 284 1.36 -45.26 -19.86
N ASN A 285 2.22 -46.02 -20.57
CA ASN A 285 2.83 -45.57 -21.81
C ASN A 285 2.62 -46.68 -22.88
N PRO A 286 1.92 -46.38 -24.02
CA PRO A 286 1.41 -45.06 -24.43
C PRO A 286 0.22 -44.58 -23.58
N LEU A 287 0.03 -43.26 -23.54
CA LEU A 287 -1.14 -42.64 -22.89
C LEU A 287 -2.43 -42.97 -23.67
N PRO A 288 -3.59 -43.04 -23.00
CA PRO A 288 -4.87 -43.03 -23.70
C PRO A 288 -5.07 -41.71 -24.46
N ASP A 289 -5.66 -41.76 -25.66
CA ASP A 289 -5.84 -40.57 -26.52
C ASP A 289 -6.52 -39.40 -25.81
N ILE A 290 -7.52 -39.66 -24.97
CA ILE A 290 -8.24 -38.61 -24.20
C ILE A 290 -7.32 -37.88 -23.22
N VAL A 291 -6.33 -38.56 -22.64
CA VAL A 291 -5.33 -37.99 -21.73
C VAL A 291 -4.31 -37.18 -22.51
N ASP A 292 -3.78 -37.76 -23.58
CA ASP A 292 -2.72 -37.14 -24.40
C ASP A 292 -3.23 -35.86 -25.09
N LEU A 293 -4.37 -35.92 -25.73
CA LEU A 293 -5.00 -34.76 -26.37
C LEU A 293 -5.31 -33.64 -25.37
N ARG A 294 -5.70 -33.98 -24.13
CA ARG A 294 -5.93 -32.97 -23.07
C ARG A 294 -4.63 -32.30 -22.63
N ILE A 295 -3.56 -33.07 -22.45
CA ILE A 295 -2.24 -32.55 -22.12
C ILE A 295 -1.72 -31.65 -23.23
N GLU A 296 -1.75 -32.08 -24.47
CA GLU A 296 -1.30 -31.29 -25.62
C GLU A 296 -2.06 -29.96 -25.73
N LYS A 297 -3.38 -29.99 -25.59
CA LYS A 297 -4.23 -28.79 -25.64
C LYS A 297 -3.84 -27.80 -24.54
N GLU A 298 -3.70 -28.26 -23.28
CA GLU A 298 -3.40 -27.42 -22.17
C GLU A 298 -1.97 -26.88 -22.22
N LEU A 299 -0.96 -27.73 -22.49
CA LEU A 299 0.42 -27.29 -22.62
C LEU A 299 0.62 -26.30 -23.76
N THR A 300 -0.04 -26.48 -24.90
CA THR A 300 0.01 -25.52 -26.00
C THR A 300 -0.45 -24.13 -25.56
N SER A 301 -1.54 -24.04 -24.82
CA SER A 301 -2.04 -22.79 -24.28
C SER A 301 -1.11 -22.21 -23.19
N ILE A 302 -0.71 -23.03 -22.21
CA ILE A 302 0.10 -22.59 -21.06
C ILE A 302 1.48 -22.09 -21.52
N LEU A 303 2.15 -22.84 -22.40
CA LEU A 303 3.49 -22.47 -22.88
C LEU A 303 3.41 -21.33 -23.90
N GLY A 304 2.45 -21.36 -24.81
CA GLY A 304 2.26 -20.34 -25.84
C GLY A 304 1.98 -18.94 -25.29
N ASN A 305 1.34 -18.85 -24.13
CA ASN A 305 1.05 -17.58 -23.44
C ASN A 305 2.05 -17.24 -22.31
N GLY A 306 3.11 -18.02 -22.12
CA GLY A 306 4.16 -17.76 -21.12
C GLY A 306 3.71 -17.99 -19.67
N PHE A 307 2.68 -18.83 -19.44
CA PHE A 307 2.14 -19.09 -18.10
C PHE A 307 2.87 -20.20 -17.33
N ALA A 308 3.83 -20.87 -17.94
CA ALA A 308 4.57 -21.97 -17.32
C ALA A 308 5.21 -21.59 -15.97
N VAL A 309 5.72 -20.35 -15.86
CA VAL A 309 6.33 -19.84 -14.63
C VAL A 309 5.33 -19.80 -13.48
N ILE A 310 4.08 -19.40 -13.74
CA ILE A 310 3.02 -19.33 -12.72
C ILE A 310 2.69 -20.76 -12.23
N TYR A 311 2.56 -21.69 -13.16
CA TYR A 311 2.33 -23.10 -12.82
C TYR A 311 3.48 -23.68 -11.99
N LEU A 312 4.73 -23.47 -12.43
CA LEU A 312 5.89 -24.01 -11.73
C LEU A 312 6.06 -23.38 -10.33
N ALA A 313 5.86 -22.06 -10.21
CA ALA A 313 5.91 -21.40 -8.90
C ALA A 313 4.84 -21.95 -7.94
N SER A 314 3.61 -22.14 -8.42
CA SER A 314 2.52 -22.73 -7.63
C SER A 314 2.85 -24.17 -7.21
N GLN A 315 3.37 -24.99 -8.14
CA GLN A 315 3.81 -26.34 -7.86
C GLN A 315 4.89 -26.39 -6.78
N MET A 316 5.91 -25.53 -6.89
CA MET A 316 6.99 -25.45 -5.90
C MET A 316 6.50 -25.08 -4.51
N LEU A 317 5.55 -24.15 -4.41
CA LEU A 317 4.93 -23.75 -3.14
C LEU A 317 4.15 -24.92 -2.53
N VAL A 318 3.29 -25.58 -3.30
CA VAL A 318 2.52 -26.74 -2.83
C VAL A 318 3.43 -27.88 -2.41
N GLN A 319 4.43 -28.20 -3.22
CA GLN A 319 5.40 -29.24 -2.90
C GLN A 319 6.13 -28.93 -1.58
N ARG A 320 6.58 -27.68 -1.41
CA ARG A 320 7.32 -27.26 -0.20
C ARG A 320 6.47 -27.40 1.05
N SER A 321 5.20 -26.99 0.99
CA SER A 321 4.26 -27.12 2.11
C SER A 321 4.01 -28.59 2.46
N ASN A 322 3.76 -29.44 1.45
CA ASN A 322 3.56 -30.86 1.64
C ASN A 322 4.79 -31.56 2.23
N GLU A 323 6.01 -31.22 1.80
CA GLU A 323 7.26 -31.73 2.37
C GLU A 323 7.42 -31.41 3.85
N ARG A 324 6.81 -30.30 4.31
CA ARG A 324 6.75 -29.89 5.72
C ARG A 324 5.62 -30.53 6.50
N GLY A 325 4.79 -31.34 5.84
CA GLY A 325 3.67 -32.05 6.45
C GLY A 325 2.36 -31.26 6.51
N TYR A 326 2.28 -30.12 5.82
CA TYR A 326 1.06 -29.32 5.75
C TYR A 326 0.32 -29.58 4.45
N LEU A 327 -1.00 -29.76 4.52
CA LEU A 327 -1.86 -29.92 3.36
C LEU A 327 -2.14 -28.55 2.72
N VAL A 328 -2.17 -28.52 1.40
CA VAL A 328 -2.58 -27.37 0.60
C VAL A 328 -3.86 -27.69 -0.14
N GLY A 329 -4.86 -26.85 -0.02
CA GLY A 329 -6.11 -26.95 -0.78
C GLY A 329 -6.11 -25.97 -1.95
N SER A 330 -6.43 -26.44 -3.15
CA SER A 330 -6.73 -25.54 -4.26
C SER A 330 -8.17 -25.05 -4.21
N ARG A 331 -8.41 -23.84 -4.72
CA ARG A 331 -9.73 -23.23 -4.83
C ARG A 331 -9.93 -22.59 -6.20
N GLY A 332 -11.19 -22.52 -6.64
CA GLY A 332 -11.56 -21.82 -7.88
C GLY A 332 -11.32 -22.64 -9.14
N SER A 333 -11.09 -21.94 -10.24
CA SER A 333 -11.05 -22.53 -11.58
C SER A 333 -9.81 -23.37 -11.91
N VAL A 334 -8.78 -23.37 -11.06
CA VAL A 334 -7.56 -24.18 -11.27
C VAL A 334 -7.86 -25.69 -11.33
N GLY A 335 -8.94 -26.14 -10.68
CA GLY A 335 -9.41 -27.53 -10.77
C GLY A 335 -9.86 -27.97 -12.15
N SER A 336 -9.98 -27.08 -13.14
CA SER A 336 -10.25 -27.42 -14.55
C SER A 336 -8.99 -27.62 -15.39
N SER A 337 -7.79 -27.42 -14.82
CA SER A 337 -6.53 -27.72 -15.52
C SER A 337 -5.98 -29.09 -15.15
N PHE A 338 -5.91 -29.98 -16.17
CA PHE A 338 -5.33 -31.30 -16.00
C PHE A 338 -3.81 -31.24 -15.81
N VAL A 339 -3.14 -30.27 -16.44
CA VAL A 339 -1.72 -30.00 -16.18
C VAL A 339 -1.49 -29.68 -14.72
N ALA A 340 -2.35 -28.83 -14.13
CA ALA A 340 -2.25 -28.48 -12.69
C ALA A 340 -2.44 -29.70 -11.78
N THR A 341 -3.32 -30.65 -12.18
CA THR A 341 -3.50 -31.93 -11.50
C THR A 341 -2.24 -32.80 -11.60
N MET A 342 -1.67 -32.90 -12.78
CA MET A 342 -0.49 -33.76 -13.01
C MET A 342 0.74 -33.29 -12.30
N ILE A 343 0.95 -31.99 -12.20
CA ILE A 343 2.10 -31.42 -11.45
C ILE A 343 1.83 -31.20 -9.96
N GLY A 344 0.64 -31.56 -9.47
CA GLY A 344 0.30 -31.58 -8.04
C GLY A 344 -0.08 -30.23 -7.44
N ILE A 345 -0.57 -29.27 -8.26
CA ILE A 345 -1.14 -28.02 -7.77
C ILE A 345 -2.54 -28.23 -7.18
N THR A 346 -3.32 -29.10 -7.81
CA THR A 346 -4.68 -29.46 -7.41
C THR A 346 -4.88 -30.96 -7.38
N GLU A 347 -5.79 -31.44 -6.53
CA GLU A 347 -6.22 -32.84 -6.49
C GLU A 347 -7.42 -33.13 -7.42
N VAL A 348 -8.04 -32.08 -7.95
CA VAL A 348 -9.19 -32.21 -8.85
C VAL A 348 -8.73 -32.68 -10.20
N ASN A 349 -9.30 -33.80 -10.67
CA ASN A 349 -9.05 -34.33 -12.02
C ASN A 349 -10.19 -33.90 -12.97
N PRO A 350 -9.94 -32.98 -13.93
CA PRO A 350 -10.99 -32.46 -14.81
C PRO A 350 -11.38 -33.36 -15.98
N LEU A 351 -10.73 -34.49 -16.15
CA LEU A 351 -11.10 -35.43 -17.21
C LEU A 351 -12.51 -35.99 -16.99
N SER A 352 -13.10 -36.58 -18.06
CA SER A 352 -14.35 -37.30 -17.94
C SER A 352 -14.26 -38.40 -16.88
N PRO A 353 -15.38 -38.82 -16.25
CA PRO A 353 -15.41 -39.87 -15.26
C PRO A 353 -14.74 -41.14 -15.79
N HIS A 354 -13.84 -41.73 -15.01
CA HIS A 354 -13.07 -42.86 -15.45
C HIS A 354 -12.61 -43.78 -14.32
N TYR A 355 -12.33 -45.00 -14.68
CA TYR A 355 -11.63 -45.95 -13.83
C TYR A 355 -10.13 -45.97 -14.19
N VAL A 356 -9.30 -46.11 -13.17
CA VAL A 356 -7.87 -46.32 -13.36
C VAL A 356 -7.35 -47.39 -12.41
N CYS A 357 -6.48 -48.25 -12.89
CA CYS A 357 -5.85 -49.32 -12.11
C CYS A 357 -4.47 -48.84 -11.57
N GLY A 358 -4.31 -48.69 -10.27
CA GLY A 358 -3.03 -48.31 -9.65
C GLY A 358 -1.93 -49.37 -9.81
N GLN A 359 -2.25 -50.63 -10.25
CA GLN A 359 -1.28 -51.68 -10.40
C GLN A 359 -0.81 -51.91 -11.85
N CYS A 360 -1.74 -51.90 -12.83
CA CYS A 360 -1.43 -52.16 -14.22
C CYS A 360 -1.75 -51.06 -15.19
N GLN A 361 -2.13 -49.88 -14.66
CA GLN A 361 -2.40 -48.64 -15.39
C GLN A 361 -3.55 -48.77 -16.45
N TYR A 362 -4.36 -49.84 -16.33
CA TYR A 362 -5.58 -49.94 -17.13
C TYR A 362 -6.49 -48.78 -16.82
N SER A 363 -7.04 -48.14 -17.83
CA SER A 363 -8.03 -47.07 -17.69
C SER A 363 -9.24 -47.28 -18.60
N GLU A 364 -10.41 -46.79 -18.16
CA GLU A 364 -11.67 -46.86 -18.87
C GLU A 364 -12.46 -45.56 -18.64
N PHE A 365 -12.63 -44.77 -19.68
CA PHE A 365 -13.31 -43.46 -19.63
C PHE A 365 -14.79 -43.62 -20.02
N ILE A 366 -15.65 -42.90 -19.25
CA ILE A 366 -17.10 -42.85 -19.48
C ILE A 366 -17.40 -41.46 -20.04
N THR A 367 -17.71 -41.41 -21.33
CA THR A 367 -17.93 -40.14 -22.07
C THR A 367 -19.35 -39.99 -22.62
N ASP A 368 -20.25 -40.89 -22.21
CA ASP A 368 -21.66 -40.93 -22.67
C ASP A 368 -22.60 -40.08 -21.78
N GLY A 369 -22.07 -39.39 -20.78
CA GLY A 369 -22.85 -38.58 -19.85
C GLY A 369 -23.63 -39.38 -18.81
N SER A 370 -23.40 -40.68 -18.67
CA SER A 370 -24.08 -41.55 -17.69
C SER A 370 -23.70 -41.19 -16.22
N TYR A 371 -22.53 -40.61 -16.01
CA TYR A 371 -22.06 -40.13 -14.70
C TYR A 371 -21.50 -38.72 -14.83
N GLY A 372 -21.86 -37.86 -13.88
CA GLY A 372 -21.33 -36.49 -13.80
C GLY A 372 -19.99 -36.40 -13.03
N SER A 373 -19.65 -37.45 -12.28
CA SER A 373 -18.42 -37.53 -11.51
C SER A 373 -17.96 -38.99 -11.38
N GLY A 374 -16.66 -39.19 -11.35
CA GLY A 374 -16.07 -40.49 -11.06
C GLY A 374 -16.48 -41.02 -9.68
N PHE A 375 -16.78 -40.15 -8.71
CA PHE A 375 -17.25 -40.58 -7.39
C PHE A 375 -18.58 -41.30 -7.39
N ASP A 376 -19.45 -40.99 -8.35
CA ASP A 376 -20.79 -41.59 -8.47
C ASP A 376 -20.76 -42.97 -9.18
N MET A 377 -19.62 -43.34 -9.77
CA MET A 377 -19.47 -44.61 -10.47
C MET A 377 -19.48 -45.80 -9.50
N PRO A 378 -20.03 -46.95 -9.88
CA PRO A 378 -19.98 -48.16 -9.04
C PRO A 378 -18.55 -48.68 -8.86
N ASN A 379 -18.31 -49.43 -7.79
CA ASN A 379 -17.04 -50.11 -7.60
C ASN A 379 -16.86 -51.21 -8.62
N LYS A 380 -15.64 -51.33 -9.18
CA LYS A 380 -15.31 -52.29 -10.25
C LYS A 380 -13.88 -52.80 -10.02
N ASP A 381 -13.69 -54.10 -10.36
CA ASP A 381 -12.37 -54.69 -10.35
C ASP A 381 -11.74 -54.62 -11.76
N CYS A 382 -10.42 -54.53 -11.80
CA CYS A 382 -9.67 -54.41 -13.06
C CYS A 382 -9.82 -55.67 -13.89
N PRO A 383 -10.29 -55.56 -15.14
CA PRO A 383 -10.46 -56.74 -16.02
C PRO A 383 -9.12 -57.35 -16.43
N LYS A 384 -8.00 -56.64 -16.32
CA LYS A 384 -6.68 -57.13 -16.67
C LYS A 384 -5.95 -57.86 -15.52
N CYS A 385 -6.03 -57.35 -14.28
CA CYS A 385 -5.24 -57.90 -13.18
C CYS A 385 -6.05 -58.18 -11.89
N GLY A 386 -7.36 -57.92 -11.89
CA GLY A 386 -8.23 -58.20 -10.76
C GLY A 386 -8.08 -57.22 -9.59
N HIS A 387 -7.20 -56.20 -9.67
CA HIS A 387 -7.05 -55.21 -8.64
C HIS A 387 -8.25 -54.25 -8.60
N LYS A 388 -8.59 -53.72 -7.43
CA LYS A 388 -9.69 -52.77 -7.31
C LYS A 388 -9.37 -51.47 -8.05
N LEU A 389 -10.26 -51.04 -8.94
CA LEU A 389 -10.08 -49.81 -9.69
C LEU A 389 -10.35 -48.57 -8.82
N SER A 390 -9.53 -47.55 -8.98
CA SER A 390 -9.81 -46.20 -8.49
C SER A 390 -10.77 -45.50 -9.45
N LYS A 391 -11.61 -44.62 -8.91
CA LYS A 391 -12.60 -43.82 -9.66
C LYS A 391 -12.23 -42.38 -9.59
N ASN A 392 -12.19 -41.70 -10.74
CA ASN A 392 -11.80 -40.29 -10.81
C ASN A 392 -12.51 -39.56 -11.96
N GLY A 393 -12.29 -38.27 -12.11
CA GLY A 393 -12.83 -37.44 -13.17
C GLY A 393 -14.07 -36.66 -12.80
N GLN A 394 -14.05 -35.35 -13.10
CA GLN A 394 -15.13 -34.40 -12.78
C GLN A 394 -15.75 -33.76 -14.02
N ASP A 395 -15.30 -34.14 -15.21
CA ASP A 395 -15.79 -33.66 -16.51
C ASP A 395 -15.82 -32.11 -16.63
N ILE A 396 -14.69 -31.47 -16.30
CA ILE A 396 -14.61 -30.02 -16.30
C ILE A 396 -13.86 -29.53 -17.55
N PRO A 397 -14.47 -28.65 -18.37
CA PRO A 397 -13.78 -28.05 -19.52
C PRO A 397 -12.60 -27.19 -19.14
N PHE A 398 -11.50 -27.26 -19.90
CA PHE A 398 -10.31 -26.41 -19.68
C PHE A 398 -10.60 -24.92 -19.87
N GLU A 399 -11.53 -24.56 -20.70
CA GLU A 399 -11.99 -23.21 -20.97
C GLU A 399 -12.49 -22.49 -19.72
N THR A 400 -12.91 -23.23 -18.71
CA THR A 400 -13.29 -22.66 -17.40
C THR A 400 -12.11 -21.93 -16.73
N PHE A 401 -10.87 -22.35 -17.01
CA PHE A 401 -9.67 -21.77 -16.40
C PHE A 401 -9.06 -20.67 -17.26
N LEU A 402 -8.63 -20.98 -18.47
CA LEU A 402 -7.90 -20.04 -19.34
C LEU A 402 -8.77 -19.40 -20.44
N GLY A 403 -10.08 -19.60 -20.43
CA GLY A 403 -10.97 -19.09 -21.47
C GLY A 403 -10.95 -19.89 -22.74
N PHE A 404 -11.80 -19.53 -23.72
CA PHE A 404 -11.93 -20.24 -25.00
C PHE A 404 -10.70 -20.08 -25.90
N ASP A 405 -10.06 -18.89 -25.85
CA ASP A 405 -8.86 -18.58 -26.61
C ASP A 405 -7.57 -19.00 -25.87
N GLY A 406 -7.70 -19.44 -24.62
CA GLY A 406 -6.60 -19.90 -23.77
C GLY A 406 -5.64 -18.81 -23.32
N ASP A 407 -6.01 -17.54 -23.43
CA ASP A 407 -5.19 -16.36 -23.15
C ASP A 407 -5.55 -15.62 -21.84
N LYS A 408 -6.61 -16.06 -21.17
CA LYS A 408 -6.94 -15.54 -19.83
C LYS A 408 -5.82 -15.86 -18.86
N VAL A 409 -5.35 -14.84 -18.13
CA VAL A 409 -4.32 -15.00 -17.10
C VAL A 409 -4.76 -16.03 -16.06
N PRO A 410 -3.94 -17.05 -15.76
CA PRO A 410 -4.27 -18.04 -14.75
C PRO A 410 -4.42 -17.39 -13.37
N ASP A 411 -5.53 -17.70 -12.71
CA ASP A 411 -5.79 -17.32 -11.31
C ASP A 411 -5.76 -18.61 -10.46
N ILE A 412 -4.62 -18.84 -9.80
CA ILE A 412 -4.38 -20.06 -9.01
C ILE A 412 -4.50 -19.72 -7.54
N ASP A 413 -5.65 -20.03 -6.98
CA ASP A 413 -5.92 -19.86 -5.54
C ASP A 413 -5.47 -21.08 -4.75
N LEU A 414 -4.56 -20.86 -3.78
CA LEU A 414 -4.04 -21.91 -2.90
C LEU A 414 -4.25 -21.52 -1.44
N ASN A 415 -4.82 -22.44 -0.68
CA ASN A 415 -5.02 -22.29 0.76
C ASN A 415 -3.93 -23.07 1.51
N PHE A 416 -3.05 -22.36 2.16
CA PHE A 416 -2.00 -22.91 3.01
C PHE A 416 -2.41 -22.92 4.49
N SER A 417 -1.75 -23.74 5.29
CA SER A 417 -1.88 -23.67 6.75
C SER A 417 -1.33 -22.32 7.25
N GLY A 418 -1.98 -21.75 8.25
CA GLY A 418 -1.47 -20.55 8.92
C GLY A 418 -0.18 -20.78 9.72
N GLU A 419 0.26 -22.02 9.85
CA GLU A 419 1.48 -22.42 10.55
C GLU A 419 2.67 -22.69 9.59
N ASP A 420 2.44 -22.64 8.27
CA ASP A 420 3.45 -22.92 7.24
C ASP A 420 4.25 -21.68 6.83
#